data_de108f13f12e70e93869de151f06a208
#
_entry.id   de108f13f12e70e93869de151f06a208
#
_cell.length_a   1.000
_cell.length_b   1.000
_cell.length_c   1.000
_cell.angle_alpha   90.00
_cell.angle_beta   90.00
_cell.angle_gamma   90.00
#
_symmetry.space_group_name_H-M   'P 1'
#
loop_
_entity.id
_entity.type
_entity.pdbx_description
1 polymer ?
#
loop_
_entity_poly.entity_id
_entity_poly.type
_entity_poly.pdbx_seq_one_letter_code
_entity_poly.pdbx_strand_id
1 'polypeptide(L)'
;DFGPLLSQPVMFLFGAAAQFGIFFAICVATLMGFDLKDAASIGIIGAADGPTSILVSQIMRSDYVGAIAVAAYSYMALVPIIQPFAIRLVTTKKERQIHMTYSPKAVSRSTKIAFPIIVTIIVGLISPASVALVGFLMFGNLIRECGVLQSLSDTAQNELANLITLLLGITISFSMRADAFVRVDTLMIMGIGLVAFIFDSIRSEERRVGKECRS
;
A
#
# COMPACT_ATOMS: atom_id res chain seq x y z
N ASP A 1 5.30 8.05 -10.74
CA ASP A 1 6.09 7.74 -11.94
C ASP A 1 6.36 6.23 -12.02
N PHE A 2 5.73 5.56 -12.99
CA PHE A 2 5.93 4.13 -13.25
C PHE A 2 7.10 3.84 -14.21
N GLY A 3 7.86 4.85 -14.63
CA GLY A 3 9.01 4.69 -15.51
C GLY A 3 10.03 3.67 -15.01
N PRO A 4 10.50 3.75 -13.75
CA PRO A 4 11.40 2.76 -13.17
C PRO A 4 10.84 1.32 -13.18
N LEU A 5 9.57 1.18 -12.88
CA LEU A 5 8.87 -0.11 -12.87
C LEU A 5 8.76 -0.71 -14.27
N LEU A 6 8.46 0.13 -15.27
CA LEU A 6 8.38 -0.28 -16.68
C LEU A 6 9.76 -0.61 -17.26
N SER A 7 10.81 0.06 -16.82
CA SER A 7 12.18 -0.23 -17.25
C SER A 7 12.73 -1.54 -16.68
N GLN A 8 12.22 -1.97 -15.52
CA GLN A 8 12.61 -3.20 -14.84
C GLN A 8 11.40 -4.01 -14.38
N PRO A 9 10.77 -4.81 -15.25
CA PRO A 9 9.56 -5.57 -14.92
C PRO A 9 9.70 -6.51 -13.72
N VAL A 10 10.92 -6.91 -13.39
CA VAL A 10 11.21 -7.73 -12.19
C VAL A 10 10.75 -7.04 -10.90
N MET A 11 10.65 -5.71 -10.89
CA MET A 11 10.15 -4.95 -9.74
C MET A 11 8.67 -5.23 -9.40
N PHE A 12 7.86 -5.73 -10.36
CA PHE A 12 6.50 -6.22 -10.06
C PHE A 12 6.47 -7.37 -9.07
N LEU A 13 7.55 -8.15 -8.96
CA LEU A 13 7.65 -9.23 -7.98
C LEU A 13 7.73 -8.73 -6.53
N PHE A 14 8.13 -7.48 -6.31
CA PHE A 14 8.06 -6.87 -4.97
C PHE A 14 6.61 -6.67 -4.52
N GLY A 15 5.73 -6.25 -5.44
CA GLY A 15 4.29 -6.19 -5.17
C GLY A 15 3.71 -7.56 -4.78
N ALA A 16 4.12 -8.62 -5.46
CA ALA A 16 3.73 -9.98 -5.08
C ALA A 16 4.27 -10.40 -3.71
N ALA A 17 5.47 -9.92 -3.32
CA ALA A 17 6.03 -10.18 -2.00
C ALA A 17 5.23 -9.47 -0.89
N ALA A 18 4.77 -8.24 -1.14
CA ALA A 18 3.97 -7.47 -0.21
C ALA A 18 2.60 -8.11 0.10
N GLN A 19 2.05 -8.93 -0.80
CA GLN A 19 0.82 -9.68 -0.53
C GLN A 19 0.99 -10.68 0.62
N PHE A 20 2.20 -11.10 0.93
CA PHE A 20 2.45 -12.07 2.00
C PHE A 20 2.08 -11.52 3.37
N GLY A 21 2.34 -10.24 3.64
CA GLY A 21 1.94 -9.57 4.87
C GLY A 21 0.42 -9.54 5.04
N ILE A 22 -0.31 -9.28 3.96
CA ILE A 22 -1.78 -9.29 3.95
C ILE A 22 -2.31 -10.67 4.33
N PHE A 23 -1.88 -11.72 3.64
CA PHE A 23 -2.34 -13.08 3.92
C PHE A 23 -1.94 -13.56 5.31
N PHE A 24 -0.75 -13.20 5.77
CA PHE A 24 -0.32 -13.49 7.14
C PHE A 24 -1.25 -12.83 8.16
N ALA A 25 -1.59 -11.56 7.98
CA ALA A 25 -2.51 -10.84 8.86
C ALA A 25 -3.91 -11.46 8.86
N ILE A 26 -4.43 -11.86 7.69
CA ILE A 26 -5.73 -12.56 7.58
C ILE A 26 -5.70 -13.86 8.39
N CYS A 27 -4.66 -14.68 8.22
CA CYS A 27 -4.53 -15.93 8.95
C CYS A 27 -4.48 -15.71 10.47
N VAL A 28 -3.67 -14.75 10.93
CA VAL A 28 -3.55 -14.43 12.35
C VAL A 28 -4.87 -13.91 12.92
N ALA A 29 -5.52 -12.97 12.22
CA ALA A 29 -6.82 -12.44 12.66
C ALA A 29 -7.89 -13.54 12.76
N THR A 30 -7.96 -14.45 11.77
CA THR A 30 -8.88 -15.58 11.80
C THR A 30 -8.58 -16.54 12.97
N LEU A 31 -7.31 -16.81 13.24
CA LEU A 31 -6.89 -17.65 14.39
C LEU A 31 -7.22 -16.99 15.75
N MET A 32 -7.24 -15.66 15.79
CA MET A 32 -7.65 -14.90 16.98
C MET A 32 -9.17 -14.79 17.15
N GLY A 33 -9.96 -15.36 16.23
CA GLY A 33 -11.40 -15.46 16.34
C GLY A 33 -12.18 -14.34 15.66
N PHE A 34 -11.53 -13.48 14.83
CA PHE A 34 -12.24 -12.53 14.00
C PHE A 34 -12.99 -13.23 12.86
N ASP A 35 -14.18 -12.75 12.54
CA ASP A 35 -14.92 -13.22 11.36
C ASP A 35 -14.13 -12.94 10.07
N LEU A 36 -14.30 -13.76 9.05
CA LEU A 36 -13.55 -13.68 7.80
C LEU A 36 -13.64 -12.31 7.12
N LYS A 37 -14.79 -11.64 7.18
CA LYS A 37 -14.99 -10.27 6.67
C LYS A 37 -14.10 -9.26 7.39
N ASP A 38 -13.98 -9.40 8.71
CA ASP A 38 -13.16 -8.52 9.55
C ASP A 38 -11.69 -8.86 9.39
N ALA A 39 -11.34 -10.15 9.36
CA ALA A 39 -9.99 -10.62 9.12
C ALA A 39 -9.45 -10.17 7.75
N ALA A 40 -10.27 -10.23 6.69
CA ALA A 40 -9.90 -9.72 5.37
C ALA A 40 -9.64 -8.20 5.38
N SER A 41 -10.46 -7.46 6.12
CA SER A 41 -10.31 -6.01 6.28
C SER A 41 -9.06 -5.65 7.10
N ILE A 42 -8.79 -6.38 8.18
CA ILE A 42 -7.59 -6.24 9.02
C ILE A 42 -6.34 -6.59 8.21
N GLY A 43 -6.43 -7.57 7.32
CA GLY A 43 -5.31 -8.02 6.50
C GLY A 43 -4.66 -6.90 5.69
N ILE A 44 -5.45 -5.99 5.15
CA ILE A 44 -4.96 -4.87 4.34
C ILE A 44 -4.06 -3.92 5.16
N ILE A 45 -4.23 -3.86 6.48
CA ILE A 45 -3.38 -3.05 7.36
C ILE A 45 -1.90 -3.49 7.25
N GLY A 46 -1.65 -4.78 7.03
CA GLY A 46 -0.30 -5.33 6.86
C GLY A 46 0.49 -4.73 5.70
N ALA A 47 -0.21 -4.24 4.66
CA ALA A 47 0.41 -3.52 3.54
C ALA A 47 0.61 -2.02 3.81
N ALA A 48 0.21 -1.50 4.99
CA ALA A 48 0.23 -0.08 5.35
C ALA A 48 -0.48 0.83 4.33
N ASP A 49 -1.57 0.35 3.74
CA ASP A 49 -2.40 1.05 2.75
C ASP A 49 -3.72 1.51 3.40
N GLY A 50 -3.74 2.76 3.85
CA GLY A 50 -4.89 3.36 4.53
C GLY A 50 -6.16 3.41 3.68
N PRO A 51 -6.12 4.02 2.49
CA PRO A 51 -7.30 4.12 1.62
C PRO A 51 -7.91 2.77 1.25
N THR A 52 -7.09 1.78 0.89
CA THR A 52 -7.56 0.44 0.55
C THR A 52 -8.15 -0.27 1.77
N SER A 53 -7.56 -0.10 2.96
CA SER A 53 -8.10 -0.66 4.21
C SER A 53 -9.52 -0.16 4.50
N ILE A 54 -9.77 1.14 4.30
CA ILE A 54 -11.12 1.71 4.46
C ILE A 54 -12.07 1.15 3.39
N LEU A 55 -11.67 1.18 2.12
CA LEU A 55 -12.50 0.70 1.02
C LEU A 55 -12.91 -0.76 1.23
N VAL A 56 -11.95 -1.64 1.54
CA VAL A 56 -12.23 -3.06 1.76
C VAL A 56 -13.12 -3.26 2.99
N SER A 57 -12.85 -2.57 4.09
CA SER A 57 -13.67 -2.70 5.30
C SER A 57 -15.11 -2.23 5.10
N GLN A 58 -15.34 -1.22 4.25
CA GLN A 58 -16.70 -0.78 3.88
C GLN A 58 -17.40 -1.79 2.95
N ILE A 59 -16.71 -2.30 1.94
CA ILE A 59 -17.25 -3.31 1.01
C ILE A 59 -17.60 -4.59 1.76
N MET A 60 -16.75 -5.03 2.68
CA MET A 60 -16.95 -6.21 3.50
C MET A 60 -17.94 -5.98 4.65
N ARG A 61 -18.38 -4.74 4.86
CA ARG A 61 -19.25 -4.35 5.98
C ARG A 61 -18.68 -4.79 7.32
N SER A 62 -17.38 -4.53 7.53
CA SER A 62 -16.70 -4.82 8.78
C SER A 62 -17.25 -3.99 9.93
N ASP A 63 -17.38 -4.59 11.10
CA ASP A 63 -17.82 -3.90 12.31
C ASP A 63 -16.71 -3.00 12.89
N TYR A 64 -15.47 -3.12 12.39
CA TYR A 64 -14.29 -2.43 12.90
C TYR A 64 -13.73 -1.36 11.94
N VAL A 65 -14.53 -0.81 11.02
CA VAL A 65 -14.07 0.18 10.01
C VAL A 65 -13.28 1.32 10.65
N GLY A 66 -13.75 1.89 11.77
CA GLY A 66 -13.05 2.98 12.48
C GLY A 66 -11.70 2.56 13.03
N ALA A 67 -11.62 1.42 13.70
CA ALA A 67 -10.38 0.89 14.26
C ALA A 67 -9.36 0.55 13.17
N ILE A 68 -9.83 -0.07 12.08
CA ILE A 68 -9.01 -0.42 10.91
C ILE A 68 -8.45 0.83 10.24
N ALA A 69 -9.29 1.85 10.03
CA ALA A 69 -8.87 3.12 9.43
C ALA A 69 -7.76 3.78 10.25
N VAL A 70 -7.95 3.88 11.57
CA VAL A 70 -6.96 4.50 12.46
C VAL A 70 -5.67 3.71 12.48
N ALA A 71 -5.74 2.38 12.61
CA ALA A 71 -4.55 1.53 12.58
C ALA A 71 -3.78 1.68 11.27
N ALA A 72 -4.45 1.58 10.12
CA ALA A 72 -3.83 1.67 8.80
C ALA A 72 -3.14 3.03 8.57
N TYR A 73 -3.80 4.15 8.91
CA TYR A 73 -3.19 5.48 8.76
C TYR A 73 -2.08 5.73 9.77
N SER A 74 -2.20 5.22 11.00
CA SER A 74 -1.13 5.33 12.00
C SER A 74 0.13 4.61 11.52
N TYR A 75 -0.02 3.41 10.96
CA TYR A 75 1.13 2.66 10.44
C TYR A 75 1.69 3.28 9.17
N MET A 76 0.85 3.80 8.28
CA MET A 76 1.31 4.54 7.11
C MET A 76 2.18 5.75 7.52
N ALA A 77 1.80 6.47 8.57
CA ALA A 77 2.60 7.56 9.11
C ALA A 77 3.92 7.08 9.77
N LEU A 78 3.93 5.86 10.31
CA LEU A 78 5.11 5.27 10.96
C LEU A 78 6.04 4.53 10.01
N VAL A 79 5.66 4.34 8.74
CA VAL A 79 6.50 3.68 7.70
C VAL A 79 7.94 4.22 7.67
N PRO A 80 8.19 5.54 7.65
CA PRO A 80 9.55 6.08 7.61
C PRO A 80 10.41 5.71 8.83
N ILE A 81 9.79 5.34 9.94
CA ILE A 81 10.46 4.98 11.20
C ILE A 81 10.63 3.46 11.29
N ILE A 82 9.53 2.72 11.09
CA ILE A 82 9.50 1.26 11.28
C ILE A 82 10.27 0.54 10.19
N GLN A 83 10.13 0.95 8.94
CA GLN A 83 10.75 0.28 7.81
C GLN A 83 12.28 0.29 7.86
N PRO A 84 12.98 1.43 8.11
CA PRO A 84 14.43 1.42 8.29
C PRO A 84 14.90 0.58 9.47
N PHE A 85 14.09 0.52 10.55
CA PHE A 85 14.39 -0.31 11.70
C PHE A 85 14.29 -1.80 11.35
N ALA A 86 13.20 -2.24 10.72
CA ALA A 86 12.99 -3.60 10.27
C ALA A 86 14.11 -4.06 9.30
N ILE A 87 14.47 -3.20 8.34
CA ILE A 87 15.56 -3.45 7.39
C ILE A 87 16.91 -3.65 8.12
N ARG A 88 17.20 -2.82 9.12
CA ARG A 88 18.44 -2.94 9.90
C ARG A 88 18.55 -4.23 10.71
N LEU A 89 17.42 -4.80 11.12
CA LEU A 89 17.39 -6.08 11.85
C LEU A 89 17.79 -7.26 10.95
N VAL A 90 17.47 -7.21 9.67
CA VAL A 90 17.62 -8.34 8.73
C VAL A 90 18.84 -8.21 7.84
N THR A 91 19.39 -7.00 7.69
CA THR A 91 20.50 -6.73 6.77
C THR A 91 21.79 -6.37 7.50
N THR A 92 22.91 -6.85 7.01
CA THR A 92 24.25 -6.49 7.48
C THR A 92 24.67 -5.12 6.94
N LYS A 93 25.69 -4.50 7.57
CA LYS A 93 26.25 -3.23 7.08
C LYS A 93 26.82 -3.34 5.66
N LYS A 94 27.40 -4.51 5.29
CA LYS A 94 27.95 -4.74 3.95
C LYS A 94 26.85 -4.78 2.89
N GLU A 95 25.73 -5.47 3.16
CA GLU A 95 24.59 -5.56 2.26
C GLU A 95 23.95 -4.19 2.02
N ARG A 96 23.87 -3.34 3.04
CA ARG A 96 23.34 -1.98 2.90
C ARG A 96 24.24 -1.01 2.13
N GLN A 97 25.51 -1.37 1.90
CA GLN A 97 26.47 -0.57 1.13
C GLN A 97 26.55 -0.98 -0.34
N ILE A 98 25.81 -2.00 -0.75
CA ILE A 98 25.72 -2.43 -2.14
C ILE A 98 24.98 -1.34 -2.93
N HIS A 99 25.68 -0.67 -3.82
CA HIS A 99 25.11 0.28 -4.75
C HIS A 99 24.66 -0.46 -6.01
N MET A 100 23.33 -0.51 -6.22
CA MET A 100 22.80 -0.98 -7.49
C MET A 100 23.13 0.02 -8.59
N THR A 101 23.79 -0.42 -9.65
CA THR A 101 23.93 0.37 -10.87
C THR A 101 22.57 0.44 -11.55
N TYR A 102 21.83 1.51 -11.21
CA TYR A 102 20.57 1.80 -11.87
C TYR A 102 20.86 2.35 -13.28
N SER A 103 20.71 1.52 -14.28
CA SER A 103 20.72 1.93 -15.68
C SER A 103 19.27 1.93 -16.22
N PRO A 104 18.55 3.06 -16.13
CA PRO A 104 17.19 3.12 -16.64
C PRO A 104 17.21 2.97 -18.16
N LYS A 105 16.68 1.88 -18.67
CA LYS A 105 16.34 1.81 -20.09
C LYS A 105 15.27 2.88 -20.36
N ALA A 106 15.52 3.74 -21.34
CA ALA A 106 14.58 4.77 -21.70
C ALA A 106 13.24 4.12 -22.14
N VAL A 107 12.20 4.31 -21.37
CA VAL A 107 10.85 3.86 -21.72
C VAL A 107 10.23 4.87 -22.66
N SER A 108 9.68 4.42 -23.78
CA SER A 108 9.07 5.29 -24.76
C SER A 108 7.84 6.01 -24.18
N ARG A 109 7.58 7.25 -24.61
CA ARG A 109 6.41 8.03 -24.17
C ARG A 109 5.10 7.30 -24.46
N SER A 110 5.01 6.64 -25.62
CA SER A 110 3.84 5.85 -26.00
C SER A 110 3.58 4.70 -25.02
N THR A 111 4.62 4.02 -24.54
CA THR A 111 4.49 2.97 -23.53
C THR A 111 4.00 3.52 -22.20
N LYS A 112 4.50 4.67 -21.77
CA LYS A 112 4.07 5.34 -20.53
C LYS A 112 2.61 5.78 -20.58
N ILE A 113 2.09 6.19 -21.74
CA ILE A 113 0.69 6.56 -21.94
C ILE A 113 -0.20 5.31 -22.07
N ALA A 114 0.24 4.29 -22.79
CA ALA A 114 -0.54 3.06 -22.97
C ALA A 114 -0.68 2.23 -21.68
N PHE A 115 0.34 2.26 -20.82
CA PHE A 115 0.38 1.48 -19.58
C PHE A 115 -0.84 1.68 -18.67
N PRO A 116 -1.20 2.91 -18.26
CA PRO A 116 -2.36 3.13 -17.39
C PRO A 116 -3.68 2.71 -18.03
N ILE A 117 -3.82 2.84 -19.33
CA ILE A 117 -5.02 2.42 -20.07
C ILE A 117 -5.14 0.89 -20.04
N ILE A 118 -4.07 0.19 -20.40
CA ILE A 118 -4.04 -1.28 -20.41
C ILE A 118 -4.29 -1.86 -19.02
N VAL A 119 -3.62 -1.31 -17.99
CA VAL A 119 -3.80 -1.78 -16.61
C VAL A 119 -5.25 -1.59 -16.15
N THR A 120 -5.87 -0.44 -16.43
CA THR A 120 -7.26 -0.17 -16.06
C THR A 120 -8.22 -1.16 -16.74
N ILE A 121 -8.01 -1.47 -18.01
CA ILE A 121 -8.82 -2.44 -18.76
C ILE A 121 -8.66 -3.85 -18.16
N ILE A 122 -7.42 -4.27 -17.91
CA ILE A 122 -7.15 -5.61 -17.33
C ILE A 122 -7.80 -5.75 -15.95
N VAL A 123 -7.63 -4.75 -15.08
CA VAL A 123 -8.22 -4.76 -13.74
C VAL A 123 -9.75 -4.74 -13.83
N GLY A 124 -10.31 -3.99 -14.77
CA GLY A 124 -11.76 -3.93 -14.99
C GLY A 124 -12.37 -5.27 -15.39
N LEU A 125 -11.63 -6.05 -16.17
CA LEU A 125 -12.06 -7.40 -16.59
C LEU A 125 -11.93 -8.44 -15.47
N ILE A 126 -10.89 -8.33 -14.62
CA ILE A 126 -10.60 -9.32 -13.57
C ILE A 126 -11.37 -9.01 -12.29
N SER A 127 -11.37 -7.76 -11.87
CA SER A 127 -11.96 -7.31 -10.60
C SER A 127 -12.67 -5.96 -10.76
N PRO A 128 -13.92 -5.93 -11.22
CA PRO A 128 -14.69 -4.69 -11.41
C PRO A 128 -14.78 -3.81 -10.15
N ALA A 129 -14.82 -4.42 -8.97
CA ALA A 129 -14.86 -3.70 -7.69
C ALA A 129 -13.59 -2.86 -7.43
N SER A 130 -12.45 -3.27 -7.99
CA SER A 130 -11.16 -2.59 -7.80
C SER A 130 -10.92 -1.47 -8.82
N VAL A 131 -11.77 -1.36 -9.86
CA VAL A 131 -11.60 -0.38 -10.95
C VAL A 131 -11.58 1.05 -10.44
N ALA A 132 -12.41 1.37 -9.45
CA ALA A 132 -12.45 2.73 -8.91
C ALA A 132 -11.08 3.13 -8.34
N LEU A 133 -10.48 2.29 -7.51
CA LEU A 133 -9.19 2.57 -6.87
C LEU A 133 -8.04 2.62 -7.89
N VAL A 134 -7.90 1.54 -8.67
CA VAL A 134 -6.81 1.42 -9.65
C VAL A 134 -7.01 2.40 -10.81
N GLY A 135 -8.25 2.61 -11.25
CA GLY A 135 -8.58 3.55 -12.32
C GLY A 135 -8.22 4.99 -11.97
N PHE A 136 -8.51 5.46 -10.77
CA PHE A 136 -8.09 6.81 -10.35
C PHE A 136 -6.57 6.94 -10.26
N LEU A 137 -5.86 5.92 -9.78
CA LEU A 137 -4.40 5.89 -9.77
C LEU A 137 -3.84 5.96 -11.19
N MET A 138 -4.37 5.14 -12.10
CA MET A 138 -3.95 5.09 -13.51
C MET A 138 -4.34 6.37 -14.26
N PHE A 139 -5.49 6.97 -13.95
CA PHE A 139 -5.90 8.24 -14.51
C PHE A 139 -4.95 9.37 -14.11
N GLY A 140 -4.56 9.45 -12.83
CA GLY A 140 -3.56 10.41 -12.38
C GLY A 140 -2.22 10.24 -13.09
N ASN A 141 -1.78 8.98 -13.28
CA ASN A 141 -0.58 8.70 -14.06
C ASN A 141 -0.73 9.11 -15.54
N LEU A 142 -1.87 8.86 -16.15
CA LEU A 142 -2.15 9.24 -17.53
C LEU A 142 -2.08 10.77 -17.73
N ILE A 143 -2.70 11.56 -16.86
CA ILE A 143 -2.66 13.03 -16.89
C ILE A 143 -1.21 13.50 -16.82
N ARG A 144 -0.40 12.92 -15.96
CA ARG A 144 1.01 13.27 -15.81
C ARG A 144 1.83 12.95 -17.07
N GLU A 145 1.68 11.76 -17.63
CA GLU A 145 2.50 11.29 -18.75
C GLU A 145 2.06 11.84 -20.11
N CYS A 146 0.81 12.29 -20.27
CA CYS A 146 0.34 12.87 -21.54
C CYS A 146 1.01 14.22 -21.87
N GLY A 147 1.50 14.97 -20.86
CA GLY A 147 2.29 16.18 -21.01
C GLY A 147 1.56 17.41 -21.54
N VAL A 148 0.25 17.30 -21.81
CA VAL A 148 -0.59 18.45 -22.25
C VAL A 148 -1.47 18.99 -21.10
N LEU A 149 -1.56 18.25 -19.99
CA LEU A 149 -2.37 18.58 -18.82
C LEU A 149 -1.50 18.83 -17.59
N GLN A 150 -0.32 19.43 -17.76
CA GLN A 150 0.65 19.59 -16.68
C GLN A 150 0.06 20.38 -15.51
N SER A 151 -0.60 21.49 -15.76
CA SER A 151 -1.24 22.30 -14.71
C SER A 151 -2.27 21.51 -13.89
N LEU A 152 -3.05 20.64 -14.57
CA LEU A 152 -4.03 19.78 -13.91
C LEU A 152 -3.35 18.69 -13.07
N SER A 153 -2.26 18.14 -13.59
CA SER A 153 -1.44 17.17 -12.87
C SER A 153 -0.83 17.77 -11.61
N ASP A 154 -0.29 18.98 -11.71
CA ASP A 154 0.33 19.69 -10.57
C ASP A 154 -0.72 20.02 -9.49
N THR A 155 -1.89 20.52 -9.90
CA THR A 155 -3.02 20.76 -8.98
C THR A 155 -3.49 19.48 -8.29
N ALA A 156 -3.58 18.37 -9.02
CA ALA A 156 -4.00 17.11 -8.45
C ALA A 156 -2.98 16.56 -7.44
N GLN A 157 -1.69 16.73 -7.71
CA GLN A 157 -0.62 16.24 -6.83
C GLN A 157 -0.44 17.07 -5.56
N ASN A 158 -0.75 18.35 -5.58
CA ASN A 158 -0.52 19.29 -4.47
C ASN A 158 -1.83 19.70 -3.79
N GLU A 159 -2.61 20.55 -4.45
CA GLU A 159 -3.79 21.19 -3.83
C GLU A 159 -4.90 20.18 -3.55
N LEU A 160 -5.24 19.34 -4.55
CA LEU A 160 -6.29 18.35 -4.39
C LEU A 160 -5.90 17.28 -3.38
N ALA A 161 -4.66 16.79 -3.42
CA ALA A 161 -4.16 15.82 -2.46
C ALA A 161 -4.21 16.37 -1.02
N ASN A 162 -3.81 17.62 -0.80
CA ASN A 162 -3.88 18.27 0.51
C ASN A 162 -5.33 18.44 0.98
N LEU A 163 -6.24 18.88 0.10
CA LEU A 163 -7.65 19.03 0.41
C LEU A 163 -8.30 17.71 0.79
N ILE A 164 -8.06 16.66 -0.01
CA ILE A 164 -8.59 15.31 0.26
C ILE A 164 -8.02 14.77 1.57
N THR A 165 -6.74 14.98 1.84
CA THR A 165 -6.11 14.56 3.10
C THR A 165 -6.73 15.25 4.31
N LEU A 166 -7.02 16.55 4.20
CA LEU A 166 -7.72 17.30 5.24
C LEU A 166 -9.13 16.74 5.49
N LEU A 167 -9.92 16.56 4.43
CA LEU A 167 -11.28 16.01 4.53
C LEU A 167 -11.28 14.59 5.09
N LEU A 168 -10.31 13.78 4.69
CA LEU A 168 -10.14 12.42 5.19
C LEU A 168 -9.81 12.41 6.69
N GLY A 169 -8.89 13.29 7.13
CA GLY A 169 -8.56 13.45 8.54
C GLY A 169 -9.77 13.83 9.39
N ILE A 170 -10.59 14.77 8.91
CA ILE A 170 -11.85 15.17 9.57
C ILE A 170 -12.80 13.97 9.63
N THR A 171 -13.00 13.26 8.53
CA THR A 171 -13.91 12.12 8.46
C THR A 171 -13.49 10.99 9.40
N ILE A 172 -12.20 10.66 9.44
CA ILE A 172 -11.66 9.62 10.32
C ILE A 172 -11.81 10.03 11.79
N SER A 173 -11.61 11.32 12.13
CA SER A 173 -11.73 11.79 13.51
C SER A 173 -13.13 11.54 14.10
N PHE A 174 -14.19 11.60 13.30
CA PHE A 174 -15.53 11.22 13.74
C PHE A 174 -15.68 9.75 14.10
N SER A 175 -14.86 8.88 13.53
CA SER A 175 -14.84 7.45 13.83
C SER A 175 -14.00 7.12 15.08
N MET A 176 -13.20 8.07 15.57
CA MET A 176 -12.31 7.89 16.73
C MET A 176 -13.07 8.15 18.06
N ARG A 177 -14.06 7.33 18.35
CA ARG A 177 -14.77 7.38 19.63
C ARG A 177 -13.99 6.63 20.70
N ALA A 178 -13.83 7.23 21.88
CA ALA A 178 -13.06 6.63 22.97
C ALA A 178 -13.59 5.27 23.41
N ASP A 179 -14.91 5.11 23.42
CA ASP A 179 -15.60 3.86 23.76
C ASP A 179 -15.36 2.73 22.75
N ALA A 180 -15.11 3.07 21.49
CA ALA A 180 -14.77 2.11 20.44
C ALA A 180 -13.26 1.84 20.37
N PHE A 181 -12.44 2.82 20.80
CA PHE A 181 -10.98 2.75 20.65
C PHE A 181 -10.31 1.95 21.79
N VAL A 182 -10.82 2.07 23.03
CA VAL A 182 -10.27 1.37 24.20
C VAL A 182 -10.97 0.02 24.39
N ARG A 183 -11.11 -0.75 23.30
CA ARG A 183 -11.62 -2.13 23.33
C ARG A 183 -10.48 -3.11 23.08
N VAL A 184 -10.59 -4.27 23.70
CA VAL A 184 -9.59 -5.33 23.50
C VAL A 184 -9.47 -5.70 22.01
N ASP A 185 -10.60 -5.79 21.31
CA ASP A 185 -10.62 -6.10 19.87
C ASP A 185 -9.85 -5.07 19.05
N THR A 186 -10.01 -3.79 19.35
CA THR A 186 -9.30 -2.69 18.65
C THR A 186 -7.78 -2.76 18.93
N LEU A 187 -7.40 -3.05 20.17
CA LEU A 187 -5.98 -3.23 20.52
C LEU A 187 -5.39 -4.46 19.83
N MET A 188 -6.17 -5.54 19.70
CA MET A 188 -5.75 -6.72 18.93
C MET A 188 -5.56 -6.39 17.45
N ILE A 189 -6.49 -5.66 16.84
CA ILE A 189 -6.39 -5.20 15.43
C ILE A 189 -5.11 -4.39 15.23
N MET A 190 -4.84 -3.45 16.12
CA MET A 190 -3.60 -2.67 16.09
C MET A 190 -2.37 -3.56 16.24
N GLY A 191 -2.37 -4.51 17.19
CA GLY A 191 -1.26 -5.45 17.38
C GLY A 191 -0.99 -6.31 16.15
N ILE A 192 -2.03 -6.90 15.56
CA ILE A 192 -1.93 -7.72 14.33
C ILE A 192 -1.38 -6.90 13.18
N GLY A 193 -1.91 -5.70 12.97
CA GLY A 193 -1.46 -4.81 11.91
C GLY A 193 0.01 -4.44 12.02
N LEU A 194 0.48 -4.12 13.24
CA LEU A 194 1.89 -3.81 13.49
C LEU A 194 2.81 -5.00 13.19
N VAL A 195 2.47 -6.17 13.72
CA VAL A 195 3.25 -7.39 13.49
C VAL A 195 3.29 -7.75 12.00
N ALA A 196 2.13 -7.69 11.33
CA ALA A 196 2.04 -7.96 9.90
C ALA A 196 2.86 -6.97 9.06
N PHE A 197 2.83 -5.68 9.40
CA PHE A 197 3.61 -4.66 8.72
C PHE A 197 5.13 -4.84 8.91
N ILE A 198 5.58 -5.16 10.12
CA ILE A 198 7.00 -5.48 10.38
C ILE A 198 7.40 -6.73 9.59
N PHE A 199 6.57 -7.76 9.62
CA PHE A 199 6.82 -9.01 8.92
C PHE A 199 6.92 -8.81 7.40
N ASP A 200 6.02 -8.01 6.82
CA ASP A 200 6.03 -7.66 5.40
C ASP A 200 7.30 -6.87 5.02
N SER A 201 7.68 -5.90 5.86
CA SER A 201 8.92 -5.11 5.67
C SER A 201 10.17 -6.00 5.67
N ILE A 202 10.24 -6.99 6.57
CA ILE A 202 11.34 -7.95 6.64
C ILE A 202 11.37 -8.82 5.38
N ARG A 203 10.23 -9.36 4.97
CA ARG A 203 10.11 -10.28 3.85
C ARG A 203 10.42 -9.64 2.49
N SER A 204 9.98 -8.42 2.30
CA SER A 204 10.24 -7.67 1.07
C SER A 204 11.72 -7.36 0.90
N GLU A 205 12.43 -7.06 1.99
CA GLU A 205 13.85 -6.74 1.97
C GLU A 205 14.74 -7.98 1.83
N GLU A 206 14.39 -9.09 2.46
CA GLU A 206 15.09 -10.39 2.29
C GLU A 206 15.15 -10.81 0.82
N ARG A 207 14.06 -10.58 0.05
CA ARG A 207 14.04 -10.85 -1.38
C ARG A 207 14.92 -9.91 -2.20
N ARG A 208 15.02 -8.66 -1.79
CA ARG A 208 15.88 -7.66 -2.45
C ARG A 208 17.34 -8.06 -2.32
N VAL A 209 17.82 -8.30 -1.10
CA VAL A 209 19.19 -8.73 -0.82
C VAL A 209 19.53 -10.05 -1.49
N GLY A 210 18.65 -11.03 -1.49
CA GLY A 210 18.85 -12.32 -2.12
C GLY A 210 19.01 -12.28 -3.64
N LYS A 211 18.53 -11.24 -4.33
CA LYS A 211 18.72 -11.06 -5.78
C LYS A 211 19.98 -10.28 -6.11
N GLU A 212 20.37 -9.32 -5.29
CA GLU A 212 21.58 -8.54 -5.47
C GLU A 212 22.84 -9.38 -5.27
N CYS A 213 22.81 -10.39 -4.40
CA CYS A 213 23.92 -11.33 -4.20
C CYS A 213 24.08 -12.39 -5.29
N ARG A 214 23.11 -12.54 -6.22
CA ARG A 214 23.14 -13.54 -7.29
C ARG A 214 23.41 -12.97 -8.69
N SER A 215 23.47 -11.65 -8.83
CA SER A 215 23.83 -10.93 -10.06
C SER A 215 25.25 -10.37 -9.97
#